data_dc390469300f36219f0980537ae9789c
#
_entry.id   dc390469300f36219f0980537ae9789c
#
_cell.length_a   1.000
_cell.length_b   1.000
_cell.length_c   1.000
_cell.angle_alpha   90.00
_cell.angle_beta   90.00
_cell.angle_gamma   90.00
#
_symmetry.space_group_name_H-M   'P 1'
#
loop_
_entity.id
_entity.type
_entity.pdbx_description
1 polymer ?
#
loop_
_entity_poly.entity_id
_entity_poly.type
_entity_poly.pdbx_seq_one_letter_code
_entity_poly.pdbx_strand_id
1 'polypeptide(L)'
;VLNLMGNVFMKKCEDVFEASEKFIKKYELKKDYDLLIVDFHGEITSEKNAIGHFFDGNATLVIGTHTHIPTNDARILNNGTAYQTDAGMCGDYDSVIGMNKENSLNRFMKENSIKHFPAKGEATLCGVIVDCDIETGLAKKIQSYIFGDNFKNNL
;
A
#
# COMPACT_ATOMS: atom_id res chain seq x y z
N VAL A 1 -13.25 -3.38 3.80
CA VAL A 1 -11.81 -3.13 3.85
C VAL A 1 -11.24 -3.79 5.09
N LEU A 2 -10.15 -4.54 4.95
CA LEU A 2 -9.36 -5.13 6.02
C LEU A 2 -8.03 -4.39 6.12
N ASN A 3 -7.77 -3.71 7.23
CA ASN A 3 -6.48 -3.08 7.48
C ASN A 3 -5.63 -3.99 8.36
N LEU A 4 -4.42 -4.28 7.91
CA LEU A 4 -3.45 -5.13 8.59
C LEU A 4 -2.12 -4.38 8.75
N MET A 5 -1.42 -4.65 9.85
CA MET A 5 -0.09 -4.10 10.09
C MET A 5 0.95 -5.22 10.14
N GLY A 6 2.04 -5.05 9.40
CA GLY A 6 3.17 -5.97 9.36
C GLY A 6 3.90 -6.06 10.71
N ASN A 7 4.63 -7.14 10.88
CA ASN A 7 5.38 -7.39 12.13
C ASN A 7 6.89 -7.13 11.97
N VAL A 8 7.41 -7.23 10.74
CA VAL A 8 8.86 -7.10 10.48
C VAL A 8 9.27 -5.63 10.45
N PHE A 9 10.17 -5.24 11.34
CA PHE A 9 10.63 -3.86 11.58
C PHE A 9 9.52 -2.87 12.00
N MET A 10 8.35 -3.38 12.37
CA MET A 10 7.22 -2.61 12.86
C MET A 10 7.06 -2.75 14.37
N LYS A 11 6.19 -1.94 14.98
CA LYS A 11 5.83 -2.14 16.40
C LYS A 11 5.18 -3.50 16.56
N LYS A 12 5.52 -4.19 17.65
CA LYS A 12 4.90 -5.48 17.99
C LYS A 12 3.39 -5.33 18.13
N CYS A 13 2.66 -6.11 17.34
CA CYS A 13 1.22 -6.30 17.40
C CYS A 13 0.92 -7.80 17.29
N GLU A 14 -0.33 -8.18 17.12
CA GLU A 14 -0.69 -9.56 16.83
C GLU A 14 0.01 -10.07 15.56
N ASP A 15 0.26 -11.38 15.49
CA ASP A 15 0.84 -11.99 14.29
C ASP A 15 -0.11 -11.81 13.10
N VAL A 16 0.38 -11.13 12.07
CA VAL A 16 -0.45 -10.74 10.92
C VAL A 16 -0.93 -11.93 10.10
N PHE A 17 -0.12 -13.01 10.02
CA PHE A 17 -0.54 -14.22 9.29
C PHE A 17 -1.57 -15.02 10.09
N GLU A 18 -1.43 -15.12 11.40
CA GLU A 18 -2.43 -15.74 12.27
C GLU A 18 -3.77 -14.97 12.22
N ALA A 19 -3.72 -13.63 12.27
CA ALA A 19 -4.89 -12.77 12.12
C ALA A 19 -5.56 -12.94 10.75
N SER A 20 -4.76 -12.98 9.68
CA SER A 20 -5.22 -13.20 8.31
C SER A 20 -5.87 -14.58 8.13
N GLU A 21 -5.28 -15.62 8.70
CA GLU A 21 -5.84 -16.97 8.65
C GLU A 21 -7.20 -17.06 9.37
N LYS A 22 -7.30 -16.46 10.55
CA LYS A 22 -8.58 -16.36 11.29
C LYS A 22 -9.65 -15.64 10.48
N PHE A 23 -9.25 -14.57 9.76
CA PHE A 23 -10.17 -13.81 8.92
C PHE A 23 -10.68 -14.64 7.75
N ILE A 24 -9.80 -15.28 6.96
CA ILE A 24 -10.17 -16.09 5.79
C ILE A 24 -11.02 -17.31 6.18
N LYS A 25 -10.73 -17.95 7.35
CA LYS A 25 -11.55 -19.05 7.85
C LYS A 25 -12.96 -18.64 8.27
N LYS A 26 -13.15 -17.37 8.62
CA LYS A 26 -14.44 -16.85 9.11
C LYS A 26 -15.29 -16.21 8.03
N TYR A 27 -14.67 -15.61 7.04
CA TYR A 27 -15.34 -14.79 6.03
C TYR A 27 -14.91 -15.20 4.61
N GLU A 28 -15.87 -15.23 3.70
CA GLU A 28 -15.70 -15.70 2.33
C GLU A 28 -16.12 -14.61 1.33
N LEU A 29 -15.28 -14.37 0.31
CA LEU A 29 -15.56 -13.45 -0.79
C LEU A 29 -16.83 -13.92 -1.54
N LYS A 30 -17.71 -12.99 -1.87
CA LYS A 30 -19.02 -13.19 -2.51
C LYS A 30 -20.09 -13.87 -1.65
N LYS A 31 -19.76 -14.23 -0.45
CA LYS A 31 -20.75 -14.74 0.51
C LYS A 31 -21.01 -13.74 1.64
N ASP A 32 -19.95 -13.23 2.26
CA ASP A 32 -20.03 -12.30 3.38
C ASP A 32 -19.81 -10.85 2.93
N TYR A 33 -19.20 -10.63 1.77
CA TYR A 33 -18.96 -9.31 1.16
C TYR A 33 -18.75 -9.45 -0.36
N ASP A 34 -19.09 -8.40 -1.10
CA ASP A 34 -18.95 -8.37 -2.57
C ASP A 34 -17.51 -8.24 -3.03
N LEU A 35 -16.73 -7.41 -2.34
CA LEU A 35 -15.34 -7.11 -2.62
C LEU A 35 -14.55 -7.03 -1.32
N LEU A 36 -13.29 -7.48 -1.34
CA LEU A 36 -12.34 -7.33 -0.25
C LEU A 36 -11.12 -6.54 -0.69
N ILE A 37 -10.87 -5.44 -0.02
CA ILE A 37 -9.62 -4.67 -0.12
C ILE A 37 -8.84 -4.92 1.16
N VAL A 38 -7.62 -5.44 1.03
CA VAL A 38 -6.66 -5.58 2.13
C VAL A 38 -5.66 -4.44 2.01
N ASP A 39 -5.70 -3.51 2.96
CA ASP A 39 -4.70 -2.46 3.15
C ASP A 39 -3.64 -2.99 4.11
N PHE A 40 -2.47 -3.31 3.57
CA PHE A 40 -1.37 -3.88 4.34
C PHE A 40 -0.29 -2.83 4.62
N HIS A 41 -0.25 -2.33 5.86
CA HIS A 41 0.73 -1.35 6.31
C HIS A 41 1.97 -2.05 6.85
N GLY A 42 3.03 -2.12 6.05
CA GLY A 42 4.25 -2.86 6.40
C GLY A 42 5.52 -2.28 5.77
N GLU A 43 6.64 -2.44 6.45
CA GLU A 43 7.95 -1.91 6.02
C GLU A 43 8.57 -2.80 4.94
N ILE A 44 8.67 -4.11 5.16
CA ILE A 44 9.48 -4.98 4.32
C ILE A 44 8.71 -5.57 3.13
N THR A 45 9.30 -5.47 1.94
CA THR A 45 8.68 -5.94 0.69
C THR A 45 8.38 -7.44 0.68
N SER A 46 9.21 -8.27 1.32
CA SER A 46 8.96 -9.71 1.42
C SER A 46 7.70 -10.05 2.20
N GLU A 47 7.42 -9.36 3.31
CA GLU A 47 6.19 -9.54 4.08
C GLU A 47 4.97 -9.07 3.30
N LYS A 48 5.07 -7.92 2.60
CA LYS A 48 4.02 -7.41 1.70
C LYS A 48 3.67 -8.42 0.61
N ASN A 49 4.68 -8.96 -0.08
CA ASN A 49 4.47 -9.99 -1.10
C ASN A 49 3.85 -11.27 -0.50
N ALA A 50 4.34 -11.70 0.66
CA ALA A 50 3.81 -12.89 1.33
C ALA A 50 2.31 -12.73 1.68
N ILE A 51 1.89 -11.58 2.19
CA ILE A 51 0.47 -11.26 2.43
C ILE A 51 -0.31 -11.22 1.11
N GLY A 52 0.25 -10.63 0.04
CA GLY A 52 -0.35 -10.67 -1.29
C GLY A 52 -0.69 -12.09 -1.73
N HIS A 53 0.29 -12.98 -1.67
CA HIS A 53 0.09 -14.39 -2.02
C HIS A 53 -0.82 -15.14 -1.04
N PHE A 54 -0.81 -14.78 0.24
CA PHE A 54 -1.67 -15.39 1.25
C PHE A 54 -3.16 -15.13 0.96
N PHE A 55 -3.49 -13.92 0.49
CA PHE A 55 -4.86 -13.54 0.12
C PHE A 55 -5.21 -13.84 -1.34
N ASP A 56 -4.30 -14.40 -2.14
CA ASP A 56 -4.55 -14.64 -3.56
C ASP A 56 -5.72 -15.60 -3.79
N GLY A 57 -6.77 -15.12 -4.48
CA GLY A 57 -8.04 -15.79 -4.66
C GLY A 57 -9.08 -15.56 -3.55
N ASN A 58 -8.70 -14.90 -2.44
CA ASN A 58 -9.58 -14.59 -1.31
C ASN A 58 -9.85 -13.10 -1.14
N ALA A 59 -9.17 -12.26 -1.90
CA ALA A 59 -9.36 -10.80 -1.91
C ALA A 59 -9.42 -10.25 -3.33
N THR A 60 -10.14 -9.14 -3.50
CA THR A 60 -10.14 -8.39 -4.76
C THR A 60 -8.81 -7.67 -4.97
N LEU A 61 -8.30 -7.05 -3.92
CA LEU A 61 -7.06 -6.26 -3.93
C LEU A 61 -6.30 -6.43 -2.63
N VAL A 62 -5.00 -6.66 -2.72
CA VAL A 62 -4.04 -6.44 -1.65
C VAL A 62 -3.13 -5.29 -2.04
N ILE A 63 -3.17 -4.21 -1.30
CA ILE A 63 -2.38 -3.00 -1.53
C ILE A 63 -1.49 -2.70 -0.34
N GLY A 64 -0.20 -2.59 -0.57
CA GLY A 64 0.75 -2.20 0.45
C GLY A 64 0.78 -0.69 0.67
N THR A 65 1.11 -0.29 1.89
CA THR A 65 1.33 1.09 2.32
C THR A 65 2.54 1.18 3.23
N HIS A 66 2.93 2.34 3.70
CA HIS A 66 4.01 2.64 4.64
C HIS A 66 5.22 3.37 4.02
N THR A 67 5.75 2.92 2.89
CA THR A 67 7.00 3.48 2.36
C THR A 67 6.86 4.87 1.77
N HIS A 68 5.63 5.30 1.52
CA HIS A 68 5.26 6.57 0.89
C HIS A 68 5.62 6.68 -0.61
N ILE A 69 6.27 5.67 -1.18
CA ILE A 69 6.73 5.66 -2.58
C ILE A 69 5.92 4.63 -3.37
N PRO A 70 5.25 5.03 -4.45
CA PRO A 70 4.49 4.07 -5.28
C PRO A 70 5.44 3.12 -5.99
N THR A 71 5.16 1.81 -5.89
CA THR A 71 5.94 0.79 -6.58
C THR A 71 5.39 0.51 -7.98
N ASN A 72 6.23 0.04 -8.88
CA ASN A 72 5.88 -0.23 -10.28
C ASN A 72 5.59 -1.72 -10.53
N ASP A 73 4.95 -2.39 -9.58
CA ASP A 73 4.73 -3.84 -9.60
C ASP A 73 3.26 -4.24 -9.57
N ALA A 74 2.35 -3.31 -9.95
CA ALA A 74 0.93 -3.58 -10.07
C ALA A 74 0.66 -4.76 -11.01
N ARG A 75 0.02 -5.82 -10.50
CA ARG A 75 -0.27 -7.04 -11.24
C ARG A 75 -1.46 -7.78 -10.68
N ILE A 76 -1.99 -8.73 -11.45
CA ILE A 76 -2.95 -9.72 -10.96
C ILE A 76 -2.17 -10.99 -10.63
N LEU A 77 -2.37 -11.52 -9.43
CA LEU A 77 -1.79 -12.79 -8.98
C LEU A 77 -2.51 -13.98 -9.63
N ASN A 78 -1.96 -15.16 -9.50
CA ASN A 78 -2.39 -16.33 -10.25
C ASN A 78 -3.85 -16.76 -10.01
N ASN A 79 -4.38 -16.49 -8.81
CA ASN A 79 -5.76 -16.83 -8.45
C ASN A 79 -6.72 -15.63 -8.56
N GLY A 80 -6.28 -14.49 -9.14
CA GLY A 80 -7.14 -13.38 -9.50
C GLY A 80 -7.16 -12.20 -8.54
N THR A 81 -6.34 -12.17 -7.50
CA THR A 81 -6.20 -11.01 -6.62
C THR A 81 -5.30 -9.95 -7.26
N ALA A 82 -5.77 -8.70 -7.33
CA ALA A 82 -4.92 -7.57 -7.70
C ALA A 82 -3.91 -7.27 -6.58
N TYR A 83 -2.67 -6.92 -6.94
CA TYR A 83 -1.61 -6.66 -5.99
C TYR A 83 -0.69 -5.52 -6.43
N GLN A 84 -0.31 -4.67 -5.49
CA GLN A 84 0.83 -3.75 -5.61
C GLN A 84 1.53 -3.60 -4.27
N THR A 85 2.87 -3.60 -4.27
CA THR A 85 3.69 -3.58 -3.05
C THR A 85 3.50 -2.31 -2.21
N ASP A 86 3.37 -1.14 -2.84
CA ASP A 86 3.04 0.11 -2.13
C ASP A 86 2.29 1.07 -3.05
N ALA A 87 1.21 1.63 -2.53
CA ALA A 87 0.39 2.62 -3.25
C ALA A 87 1.09 3.97 -3.40
N GLY A 88 2.07 4.26 -2.56
CA GLY A 88 2.63 5.59 -2.39
C GLY A 88 1.79 6.47 -1.47
N MET A 89 2.15 7.75 -1.38
CA MET A 89 1.43 8.72 -0.57
C MET A 89 0.58 9.66 -1.44
N CYS A 90 -0.42 10.27 -0.83
CA CYS A 90 -1.08 11.45 -1.37
C CYS A 90 -0.45 12.68 -0.70
N GLY A 91 0.48 13.34 -1.37
CA GLY A 91 1.25 14.41 -0.77
C GLY A 91 2.29 15.03 -1.68
N ASP A 92 3.08 15.93 -1.11
CA ASP A 92 4.17 16.62 -1.81
C ASP A 92 5.38 15.68 -1.97
N TYR A 93 5.73 15.35 -3.20
CA TYR A 93 6.89 14.52 -3.52
C TYR A 93 8.20 15.30 -3.68
N ASP A 94 8.17 16.64 -3.73
CA ASP A 94 9.37 17.48 -3.55
C ASP A 94 9.73 17.62 -2.06
N SER A 95 9.83 16.49 -1.40
CA SER A 95 9.97 16.32 0.04
C SER A 95 10.79 15.10 0.40
N VAL A 96 11.01 14.84 1.66
CA VAL A 96 11.51 13.53 2.13
C VAL A 96 10.34 12.76 2.70
N ILE A 97 9.76 11.88 1.88
CA ILE A 97 8.56 11.06 2.23
C ILE A 97 7.40 11.88 2.83
N GLY A 98 7.14 13.08 2.28
CA GLY A 98 6.08 13.99 2.75
C GLY A 98 6.50 14.98 3.82
N MET A 99 7.75 14.91 4.31
CA MET A 99 8.28 15.83 5.32
C MET A 99 9.17 16.91 4.66
N ASN A 100 9.21 18.11 5.26
CA ASN A 100 10.05 19.18 4.75
C ASN A 100 11.49 18.72 4.53
N LYS A 101 12.01 18.94 3.30
CA LYS A 101 13.29 18.37 2.87
C LYS A 101 14.50 18.92 3.62
N GLU A 102 14.58 20.23 3.87
CA GLU A 102 15.68 20.84 4.60
C GLU A 102 15.74 20.34 6.04
N ASN A 103 14.60 20.33 6.71
CA ASN A 103 14.49 19.80 8.06
C ASN A 103 14.87 18.32 8.14
N SER A 104 14.46 17.52 7.16
CA SER A 104 14.80 16.11 7.09
C SER A 104 16.30 15.88 6.83
N LEU A 105 16.90 16.65 5.92
CA LEU A 105 18.35 16.59 5.65
C LEU A 105 19.18 16.95 6.90
N ASN A 106 18.82 18.02 7.60
CA ASN A 106 19.50 18.42 8.82
C ASN A 106 19.45 17.33 9.90
N ARG A 107 18.34 16.57 9.99
CA ARG A 107 18.23 15.43 10.90
C ARG A 107 19.18 14.30 10.54
N PHE A 108 19.30 13.95 9.25
CA PHE A 108 20.25 12.93 8.80
C PHE A 108 21.71 13.37 8.98
N MET A 109 22.00 14.65 8.80
CA MET A 109 23.33 15.24 9.01
C MET A 109 23.66 15.46 10.47
N LYS A 110 22.73 15.15 11.40
CA LYS A 110 22.88 15.38 12.85
C LYS A 110 23.12 16.84 13.23
N GLU A 111 22.66 17.74 12.42
CA GLU A 111 22.59 19.16 12.75
C GLU A 111 21.41 19.45 13.69
N ASN A 112 21.39 20.64 14.31
CA ASN A 112 20.29 21.02 15.20
C ASN A 112 18.94 20.93 14.48
N SER A 113 18.22 19.83 14.72
CA SER A 113 16.96 19.57 14.04
C SER A 113 15.80 20.25 14.75
N ILE A 114 15.10 21.07 14.01
CA ILE A 114 13.77 21.58 14.38
C ILE A 114 12.78 20.40 14.38
N LYS A 115 11.68 20.55 15.11
CA LYS A 115 10.57 19.57 15.10
C LYS A 115 10.17 19.19 13.66
N HIS A 116 10.00 17.92 13.40
CA HIS A 116 9.55 17.42 12.10
C HIS A 116 8.19 18.02 11.74
N PHE A 117 8.04 18.51 10.51
CA PHE A 117 6.78 19.04 10.00
C PHE A 117 6.60 18.65 8.53
N PRO A 118 5.34 18.49 8.07
CA PRO A 118 5.05 18.13 6.70
C PRO A 118 5.54 19.16 5.69
N ALA A 119 5.87 18.70 4.49
CA ALA A 119 6.05 19.56 3.33
C ALA A 119 4.73 20.26 2.97
N LYS A 120 4.80 21.40 2.28
CA LYS A 120 3.63 22.24 1.97
C LYS A 120 3.52 22.58 0.47
N GLY A 121 4.24 21.85 -0.37
CA GLY A 121 4.16 22.00 -1.83
C GLY A 121 2.91 21.33 -2.42
N GLU A 122 2.85 21.28 -3.74
CA GLU A 122 1.74 20.68 -4.46
C GLU A 122 1.67 19.16 -4.23
N ALA A 123 0.46 18.69 -3.95
CA ALA A 123 0.26 17.28 -3.69
C ALA A 123 0.10 16.47 -4.98
N THR A 124 0.70 15.29 -4.99
CA THR A 124 0.45 14.23 -5.98
C THR A 124 -0.44 13.16 -5.35
N LEU A 125 -1.46 12.73 -6.08
CA LEU A 125 -2.34 11.62 -5.71
C LEU A 125 -1.75 10.32 -6.27
N CYS A 126 -1.45 9.37 -5.41
CA CYS A 126 -1.06 8.01 -5.79
C CYS A 126 -2.09 6.98 -5.33
N GLY A 127 -2.28 5.94 -6.12
CA GLY A 127 -3.21 4.86 -5.82
C GLY A 127 -3.28 3.84 -6.95
N VAL A 128 -4.34 3.04 -6.95
CA VAL A 128 -4.62 2.05 -7.99
C VAL A 128 -6.07 2.14 -8.46
N ILE A 129 -6.29 1.78 -9.72
CA ILE A 129 -7.62 1.52 -10.28
C ILE A 129 -7.72 0.02 -10.53
N VAL A 130 -8.78 -0.61 -10.04
CA VAL A 130 -9.01 -2.05 -10.19
C VAL A 130 -10.37 -2.27 -10.83
N ASP A 131 -10.38 -2.96 -11.98
CA ASP A 131 -11.59 -3.51 -12.57
C ASP A 131 -11.77 -4.94 -12.05
N CYS A 132 -12.93 -5.25 -11.49
CA CYS A 132 -13.20 -6.57 -10.92
C CYS A 132 -14.41 -7.24 -11.58
N ASP A 133 -14.45 -8.57 -11.48
CA ASP A 133 -15.58 -9.37 -11.85
C ASP A 133 -16.66 -9.30 -10.77
N ILE A 134 -17.89 -8.95 -11.14
CA ILE A 134 -18.99 -8.79 -10.19
C ILE A 134 -19.47 -10.14 -9.62
N GLU A 135 -19.29 -11.23 -10.36
CA GLU A 135 -19.73 -12.55 -9.93
C GLU A 135 -18.76 -13.22 -8.96
N THR A 136 -17.44 -13.04 -9.24
CA THR A 136 -16.39 -13.65 -8.42
C THR A 136 -15.82 -12.74 -7.36
N GLY A 137 -15.94 -11.41 -7.52
CA GLY A 137 -15.27 -10.40 -6.70
C GLY A 137 -13.76 -10.29 -6.94
N LEU A 138 -13.19 -11.06 -7.89
CA LEU A 138 -11.78 -11.06 -8.22
C LEU A 138 -11.44 -10.00 -9.27
N ALA A 139 -10.16 -9.60 -9.33
CA ALA A 139 -9.70 -8.57 -10.24
C ALA A 139 -9.53 -9.09 -11.68
N LYS A 140 -9.94 -8.28 -12.65
CA LYS A 140 -9.70 -8.46 -14.08
C LYS A 140 -8.57 -7.59 -14.60
N LYS A 141 -8.37 -6.42 -13.97
CA LYS A 141 -7.34 -5.47 -14.35
C LYS A 141 -6.92 -4.67 -13.13
N ILE A 142 -5.66 -4.31 -13.08
CA ILE A 142 -5.11 -3.32 -12.14
C ILE A 142 -4.23 -2.33 -12.91
N GLN A 143 -4.27 -1.08 -12.51
CA GLN A 143 -3.41 -0.04 -13.04
C GLN A 143 -3.01 0.91 -11.92
N SER A 144 -1.72 1.18 -11.78
CA SER A 144 -1.23 2.26 -10.91
C SER A 144 -1.75 3.60 -11.43
N TYR A 145 -2.19 4.45 -10.50
CA TYR A 145 -2.71 5.77 -10.80
C TYR A 145 -1.89 6.83 -10.09
N ILE A 146 -1.32 7.74 -10.86
CA ILE A 146 -0.55 8.87 -10.35
C ILE A 146 -1.05 10.13 -11.03
N PHE A 147 -1.48 11.11 -10.23
CA PHE A 147 -1.96 12.40 -10.72
C PHE A 147 -1.35 13.54 -9.90
N GLY A 148 -0.59 14.40 -10.56
CA GLY A 148 0.10 15.55 -9.96
C GLY A 148 1.41 15.86 -10.68
N ASP A 149 1.99 17.03 -10.37
CA ASP A 149 3.09 17.59 -11.14
C ASP A 149 4.47 16.99 -10.80
N ASN A 150 4.63 16.41 -9.62
CA ASN A 150 5.92 15.89 -9.16
C ASN A 150 6.40 14.61 -9.87
N PHE A 151 5.49 13.93 -10.57
CA PHE A 151 5.80 12.77 -11.42
C PHE A 151 5.44 13.03 -12.89
N LYS A 152 5.62 14.25 -13.37
CA LYS A 152 5.48 14.50 -14.80
C LYS A 152 6.44 13.60 -15.55
N ASN A 153 5.88 12.60 -16.21
CA ASN A 153 6.61 11.78 -17.15
C ASN A 153 7.11 12.67 -18.27
N ASN A 154 8.41 12.86 -18.35
CA ASN A 154 9.08 13.28 -19.56
C ASN A 154 9.10 12.07 -20.53
N LEU A 155 7.91 11.61 -20.94
CA LEU A 155 7.72 10.66 -22.02
C LEU A 155 7.46 11.40 -23.32
#